data_da2b7171b0680f830a6dd0550aa574f5
#
_entry.id   da2b7171b0680f830a6dd0550aa574f5
#
_cell.length_a   1.000
_cell.length_b   1.000
_cell.length_c   1.000
_cell.angle_alpha   90.00
_cell.angle_beta   90.00
_cell.angle_gamma   90.00
#
_symmetry.space_group_name_H-M   'P 1'
#
loop_
_entity.id
_entity.type
_entity.pdbx_description
1 polymer ?
#
loop_
_entity_poly.entity_id
_entity_poly.type
_entity_poly.pdbx_seq_one_letter_code
_entity_poly.pdbx_strand_id
1 'polypeptide(L)'
;MFAEYISAALRHARYVTLEDNTYMATIDGLQGIIAVGETVEECRDDLIGVIEGWLALGLRLGHKIPPIDGHSIDVSVEPINVVE
;
A
#
# COMPACT_ATOMS: atom_id res chain seq x y z
N MET A 1 -2.50 -8.86 9.71
CA MET A 1 -1.49 -9.13 8.71
C MET A 1 -1.30 -7.94 7.79
N PHE A 2 -2.30 -7.58 7.01
CA PHE A 2 -2.17 -6.41 6.16
C PHE A 2 -2.06 -5.13 6.98
N ALA A 3 -2.66 -5.08 8.14
CA ALA A 3 -2.68 -3.86 8.94
C ALA A 3 -1.28 -3.39 9.31
N GLU A 4 -0.41 -4.32 9.64
CA GLU A 4 0.97 -3.96 10.00
C GLU A 4 1.74 -3.46 8.80
N TYR A 5 1.54 -4.10 7.66
CA TYR A 5 2.18 -3.65 6.43
C TYR A 5 1.67 -2.25 6.04
N ILE A 6 0.36 -2.05 6.12
CA ILE A 6 -0.23 -0.77 5.77
C ILE A 6 0.25 0.32 6.72
N SER A 7 0.33 0.04 8.01
CA SER A 7 0.87 1.00 8.96
C SER A 7 2.31 1.37 8.64
N ALA A 8 3.13 0.38 8.29
CA ALA A 8 4.51 0.64 7.91
C ALA A 8 4.58 1.48 6.65
N ALA A 9 3.75 1.16 5.67
CA ALA A 9 3.72 1.91 4.42
C ALA A 9 3.33 3.37 4.67
N LEU A 10 2.36 3.60 5.53
CA LEU A 10 1.91 4.96 5.81
C LEU A 10 3.01 5.81 6.46
N ARG A 11 3.95 5.19 7.16
CA ARG A 11 5.08 5.94 7.72
C ARG A 11 6.03 6.43 6.65
N HIS A 12 5.98 5.86 5.46
CA HIS A 12 6.81 6.30 4.34
C HIS A 12 6.04 7.13 3.34
N ALA A 13 4.83 7.56 3.70
CA ALA A 13 4.01 8.36 2.81
C ALA A 13 4.59 9.76 2.67
N ARG A 14 4.55 10.28 1.47
CA ARG A 14 4.94 11.65 1.17
C ARG A 14 3.71 12.38 0.67
N TYR A 15 3.47 13.54 1.25
CA TYR A 15 2.33 14.36 0.88
C TYR A 15 2.82 15.63 0.22
N VAL A 16 2.24 15.99 -0.90
CA VAL A 16 2.54 17.25 -1.57
C VAL A 16 1.25 17.99 -1.83
N THR A 17 1.31 19.31 -1.77
CA THR A 17 0.18 20.17 -2.11
C THR A 17 0.23 20.46 -3.58
N LEU A 18 -0.88 20.24 -4.27
CA LEU A 18 -1.00 20.51 -5.69
C LEU A 18 -1.44 21.97 -5.92
N GLU A 19 -1.41 22.39 -7.18
CA GLU A 19 -1.70 23.79 -7.50
C GLU A 19 -3.11 24.22 -7.13
N ASP A 20 -4.05 23.27 -7.12
CA ASP A 20 -5.44 23.57 -6.78
C ASP A 20 -5.71 23.39 -5.29
N ASN A 21 -4.67 23.33 -4.48
CA ASN A 21 -4.75 23.17 -3.03
C ASN A 21 -5.30 21.83 -2.58
N THR A 22 -5.30 20.84 -3.45
CA THR A 22 -5.53 19.47 -3.03
C THR A 22 -4.20 18.82 -2.68
N TYR A 23 -4.25 17.61 -2.16
CA TYR A 23 -3.07 16.89 -1.70
C TYR A 23 -2.91 15.61 -2.47
N MET A 24 -1.67 15.24 -2.71
CA MET A 24 -1.33 13.96 -3.31
C MET A 24 -0.37 13.24 -2.39
N ALA A 25 -0.54 11.94 -2.27
CA ALA A 25 0.34 11.12 -1.43
C ALA A 25 0.92 10.00 -2.27
N THR A 26 2.19 9.72 -2.02
CA THR A 26 2.88 8.57 -2.60
C THR A 26 3.60 7.86 -1.47
N ILE A 27 4.09 6.66 -1.75
CA ILE A 27 4.83 5.87 -0.76
C ILE A 27 6.23 5.63 -1.31
N ASP A 28 7.25 6.04 -0.56
CA ASP A 28 8.62 5.73 -0.94
C ASP A 28 8.80 4.23 -0.97
N GLY A 29 9.35 3.72 -2.06
CA GLY A 29 9.62 2.30 -2.18
C GLY A 29 8.48 1.48 -2.78
N LEU A 30 7.31 2.05 -2.94
CA LEU A 30 6.17 1.35 -3.54
C LEU A 30 5.68 2.17 -4.73
N GLN A 31 6.06 1.72 -5.92
CA GLN A 31 5.69 2.45 -7.13
C GLN A 31 4.25 2.15 -7.51
N GLY A 32 3.59 3.13 -8.07
CA GLY A 32 2.23 2.95 -8.56
C GLY A 32 1.16 3.25 -7.53
N ILE A 33 1.55 3.60 -6.32
CA ILE A 33 0.57 3.98 -5.29
C ILE A 33 0.49 5.49 -5.25
N ILE A 34 -0.66 6.01 -5.62
CA ILE A 34 -0.94 7.45 -5.62
C ILE A 34 -2.33 7.65 -5.05
N ALA A 35 -2.45 8.58 -4.12
CA ALA A 35 -3.73 8.93 -3.54
C ALA A 35 -3.90 10.44 -3.58
N VAL A 36 -5.13 10.92 -3.57
CA VAL A 36 -5.42 12.35 -3.60
C VAL A 36 -6.55 12.63 -2.61
N GLY A 37 -6.63 13.88 -2.16
CA GLY A 37 -7.71 14.30 -1.29
C GLY A 37 -7.70 15.81 -1.15
N GLU A 38 -8.82 16.35 -0.67
CA GLU A 38 -8.93 17.79 -0.46
C GLU A 38 -8.32 18.21 0.86
N THR A 39 -8.15 17.27 1.78
CA THR A 39 -7.44 17.50 3.04
C THR A 39 -6.41 16.39 3.19
N VAL A 40 -5.48 16.60 4.11
CA VAL A 40 -4.48 15.56 4.38
C VAL A 40 -5.17 14.31 4.90
N GLU A 41 -6.18 14.47 5.74
CA GLU A 41 -6.91 13.34 6.29
C GLU A 41 -7.63 12.54 5.21
N GLU A 42 -8.27 13.24 4.28
CA GLU A 42 -8.93 12.56 3.16
C GLU A 42 -7.93 11.85 2.28
N CYS A 43 -6.80 12.50 2.02
CA CYS A 43 -5.75 11.92 1.22
C CYS A 43 -5.21 10.65 1.88
N ARG A 44 -5.04 10.68 3.20
CA ARG A 44 -4.57 9.51 3.94
C ARG A 44 -5.59 8.37 3.89
N ASP A 45 -6.87 8.70 4.04
CA ASP A 45 -7.90 7.68 3.95
C ASP A 45 -7.94 7.04 2.57
N ASP A 46 -7.81 7.86 1.53
CA ASP A 46 -7.74 7.36 0.17
C ASP A 46 -6.51 6.47 -0.01
N LEU A 47 -5.39 6.88 0.57
CA LEU A 47 -4.15 6.14 0.48
C LEU A 47 -4.28 4.74 1.08
N ILE A 48 -4.95 4.62 2.21
CA ILE A 48 -5.17 3.31 2.84
C ILE A 48 -5.94 2.40 1.88
N GLY A 49 -7.01 2.91 1.28
CA GLY A 49 -7.77 2.12 0.31
C GLY A 49 -6.96 1.74 -0.91
N VAL A 50 -6.11 2.67 -1.39
CA VAL A 50 -5.25 2.39 -2.55
C VAL A 50 -4.24 1.30 -2.20
N ILE A 51 -3.64 1.35 -1.00
CA ILE A 51 -2.69 0.32 -0.59
C ILE A 51 -3.41 -1.03 -0.50
N GLU A 52 -4.59 -1.06 0.08
CA GLU A 52 -5.35 -2.31 0.19
C GLU A 52 -5.64 -2.91 -1.17
N GLY A 53 -6.08 -2.08 -2.12
CA GLY A 53 -6.35 -2.55 -3.47
C GLY A 53 -5.09 -3.02 -4.18
N TRP A 54 -3.99 -2.30 -3.98
CA TRP A 54 -2.70 -2.66 -4.57
C TRP A 54 -2.22 -4.00 -4.06
N LEU A 55 -2.35 -4.24 -2.73
CA LEU A 55 -1.98 -5.52 -2.15
C LEU A 55 -2.87 -6.65 -2.70
N ALA A 56 -4.17 -6.43 -2.71
CA ALA A 56 -5.09 -7.46 -3.16
C ALA A 56 -4.83 -7.83 -4.62
N LEU A 57 -4.61 -6.84 -5.47
CA LEU A 57 -4.36 -7.09 -6.88
C LEU A 57 -3.02 -7.79 -7.07
N GLY A 58 -2.00 -7.33 -6.35
CA GLY A 58 -0.67 -7.94 -6.45
C GLY A 58 -0.70 -9.41 -6.04
N LEU A 59 -1.40 -9.72 -4.95
CA LEU A 59 -1.51 -11.09 -4.50
C LEU A 59 -2.28 -11.95 -5.52
N ARG A 60 -3.34 -11.41 -6.10
CA ARG A 60 -4.10 -12.14 -7.11
C ARG A 60 -3.28 -12.45 -8.35
N LEU A 61 -2.41 -11.52 -8.73
CA LEU A 61 -1.58 -11.70 -9.92
C LEU A 61 -0.30 -12.44 -9.62
N GLY A 62 -0.05 -12.81 -8.37
CA GLY A 62 1.16 -13.51 -8.01
C GLY A 62 2.40 -12.64 -7.98
N HIS A 63 2.22 -11.34 -7.91
CA HIS A 63 3.37 -10.43 -7.84
C HIS A 63 4.00 -10.47 -6.46
N LYS A 64 5.29 -10.26 -6.41
CA LYS A 64 5.97 -10.11 -5.13
C LYS A 64 5.62 -8.78 -4.54
N ILE A 65 5.29 -8.79 -3.24
CA ILE A 65 5.02 -7.57 -2.51
C ILE A 65 6.34 -7.13 -1.86
N PRO A 66 6.88 -5.97 -2.19
CA PRO A 66 8.13 -5.53 -1.58
C PRO A 66 7.97 -5.37 -0.07
N PRO A 67 8.93 -5.84 0.73
CA PRO A 67 8.84 -5.63 2.17
C PRO A 67 9.05 -4.16 2.50
N ILE A 68 8.51 -3.73 3.62
CA ILE A 68 8.68 -2.37 4.09
C ILE A 68 8.89 -2.41 5.59
N ASP A 69 9.92 -1.76 6.08
CA ASP A 69 10.29 -1.72 7.50
C ASP A 69 10.36 -3.12 8.13
N GLY A 70 10.84 -4.11 7.37
CA GLY A 70 10.90 -5.47 7.87
C GLY A 70 9.59 -6.21 7.85
N HIS A 71 8.50 -5.56 7.46
CA HIS A 71 7.21 -6.23 7.31
C HIS A 71 7.07 -6.73 5.89
N SER A 72 6.65 -7.97 5.75
CA SER A 72 6.42 -8.55 4.43
C SER A 72 5.14 -9.34 4.46
N ILE A 73 4.57 -9.53 3.29
CA ILE A 73 3.39 -10.36 3.13
C ILE A 73 3.84 -11.59 2.38
N ASP A 74 3.72 -12.72 3.04
CA ASP A 74 4.17 -13.99 2.48
C ASP A 74 3.03 -14.58 1.69
N VAL A 75 3.30 -14.71 0.38
CA VAL A 75 2.28 -15.28 -0.46
C VAL A 75 2.59 -16.66 -0.82
N SER A 76 3.54 -17.24 -0.27
CA SER A 76 3.96 -18.54 -0.70
C SER A 76 2.93 -19.53 -0.46
N VAL A 77 2.19 -19.37 0.40
CA VAL A 77 1.17 -20.21 0.51
C VAL A 77 1.34 -21.52 -0.02
N GLU A 78 2.10 -21.99 0.14
CA GLU A 78 2.31 -23.12 -0.36
C GLU A 78 1.62 -24.06 0.05
N PRO A 79 1.45 -24.28 -0.16
CA PRO A 79 0.75 -24.91 -0.20
C PRO A 79 0.19 -25.67 0.32
N ILE A 80 -0.10 -25.53 0.36
CA ILE A 80 -0.54 -25.95 0.57
C ILE A 80 -0.90 -26.85 0.37
N ASN A 81 -0.63 -27.03 0.38
CA ASN A 81 -0.83 -27.68 0.19
C ASN A 81 -1.20 -28.44 -0.01
N VAL A 82 -1.09 -28.64 -0.14
CA VAL A 82 -1.24 -29.24 -0.41
C VAL A 82 -1.62 -30.02 -0.26
N VAL A 83 -1.68 -30.43 -0.22
CA VAL A 83 -1.90 -31.15 -0.15
C VAL A 83 -2.09 -31.93 -0.08
N GLU A 84 -1.98 -32.26 0.01
CA GLU A 84 -1.94 -32.98 0.14
C GLU A 84 -2.01 -33.41 0.20
#